data_ac9d61fb14a8359e35dda3d31c6e18d5
#
_entry.id   ac9d61fb14a8359e35dda3d31c6e18d5
#
_cell.length_a   1.000
_cell.length_b   1.000
_cell.length_c   1.000
_cell.angle_alpha   90.00
_cell.angle_beta   90.00
_cell.angle_gamma   90.00
#
_symmetry.space_group_name_H-M   'P 1'
#
loop_
_entity.id
_entity.type
_entity.pdbx_description
1 polymer ?
#
loop_
_entity_poly.entity_id
_entity_poly.type
_entity_poly.pdbx_seq_one_letter_code
_entity_poly.pdbx_strand_id
1 'polypeptide(L)'
;EDVKEELKNYRYIYVWTGNDYLVYQSNPDYRKYNMQKYLYRLSADFQQILNIYEIPNWITQMAFIDDKIYISTKNVYPKKDGDRVIGISSDDYGIYYSTDYFEWRKLDFEGYDLIEFRNQLFVGNNLCFNDDVIKILYETYSGYPKYKVGQYLCEIDYRNEYKTDNNTVLAFSNDGIYWAYMIVDKANIQGISELGDEILIQKDYRNYYACNKEEVFSQLREKLPNNPVYVKFNDDILGFDEPPIIEDGSTLVPMRFLFEQMGADVEWDSETQTATATLDNKAVTFSIDNVNARINNKPAKMDVPARLINGKTMVPLRFLSENMGYDVDWDDDNRTAIIK
;
A
#
# COMPACT_ATOMS: atom_id res chain seq x y z
N GLU A 1 17.39 31.77 20.73
CA GLU A 1 16.26 32.48 20.11
C GLU A 1 14.95 31.97 20.71
N ASP A 2 14.00 32.86 20.92
CA ASP A 2 12.73 32.48 21.58
C ASP A 2 11.89 31.68 20.60
N VAL A 3 11.75 30.38 20.85
CA VAL A 3 10.95 29.44 20.04
C VAL A 3 9.54 29.99 19.74
N LYS A 4 8.95 30.73 20.70
CA LYS A 4 7.62 31.31 20.57
C LYS A 4 7.53 32.41 19.53
N GLU A 5 8.58 33.19 19.35
CA GLU A 5 8.59 34.26 18.34
C GLU A 5 8.80 33.67 16.93
N GLU A 6 9.68 32.67 16.80
CA GLU A 6 9.96 32.00 15.52
C GLU A 6 8.71 31.26 14.98
N LEU A 7 7.98 30.56 15.85
CA LEU A 7 6.84 29.72 15.47
C LEU A 7 5.46 30.42 15.53
N LYS A 8 5.39 31.69 15.90
CA LYS A 8 4.13 32.42 16.18
C LYS A 8 3.17 32.57 15.02
N ASN A 9 3.63 32.54 13.78
CA ASN A 9 2.84 33.02 12.63
C ASN A 9 2.47 31.93 11.64
N TYR A 10 2.72 30.65 11.92
CA TYR A 10 2.56 29.58 10.95
C TYR A 10 1.84 28.35 11.53
N ARG A 11 1.18 27.59 10.68
CA ARG A 11 0.67 26.29 11.06
C ARG A 11 1.80 25.29 10.95
N TYR A 12 2.25 24.76 12.08
CA TYR A 12 3.29 23.75 12.18
C TYR A 12 2.69 22.38 12.48
N ILE A 13 3.33 21.35 11.98
CA ILE A 13 3.11 19.97 12.38
C ILE A 13 4.26 19.58 13.29
N TYR A 14 3.92 18.95 14.40
CA TYR A 14 4.83 18.51 15.45
C TYR A 14 4.87 16.98 15.46
N VAL A 15 6.05 16.40 15.32
CA VAL A 15 6.27 14.97 15.34
C VAL A 15 7.18 14.60 16.49
N TRP A 16 6.69 13.78 17.40
CA TRP A 16 7.47 13.29 18.55
C TRP A 16 8.42 12.18 18.13
N THR A 17 9.72 12.32 18.44
CA THR A 17 10.77 11.34 18.07
C THR A 17 11.11 10.37 19.21
N GLY A 18 10.47 10.48 20.37
CA GLY A 18 10.80 9.73 21.58
C GLY A 18 11.63 10.56 22.60
N ASN A 19 12.41 11.55 22.15
CA ASN A 19 13.24 12.39 22.98
C ASN A 19 13.02 13.90 22.79
N ASP A 20 12.56 14.29 21.60
CA ASP A 20 12.39 15.69 21.19
C ASP A 20 11.30 15.79 20.11
N TYR A 21 11.05 16.99 19.58
CA TYR A 21 10.09 17.21 18.51
C TYR A 21 10.78 17.64 17.23
N LEU A 22 10.36 17.05 16.11
CA LEU A 22 10.58 17.61 14.79
C LEU A 22 9.36 18.45 14.39
N VAL A 23 9.62 19.64 13.90
CA VAL A 23 8.57 20.61 13.58
C VAL A 23 8.80 21.18 12.20
N TYR A 24 7.78 21.13 11.37
CA TYR A 24 7.81 21.67 10.03
C TYR A 24 6.52 22.42 9.70
N GLN A 25 6.60 23.34 8.76
CA GLN A 25 5.46 24.13 8.32
C GLN A 25 4.53 23.31 7.41
N SER A 26 3.26 23.14 7.82
CA SER A 26 2.29 22.33 7.09
C SER A 26 1.65 23.01 5.89
N ASN A 27 1.60 24.33 5.88
CA ASN A 27 0.94 25.10 4.81
C ASN A 27 1.67 26.42 4.56
N PRO A 28 2.35 26.56 3.42
CA PRO A 28 3.08 27.79 3.11
C PRO A 28 2.11 28.97 2.95
N ASP A 29 2.41 30.10 3.60
CA ASP A 29 1.69 31.36 3.34
C ASP A 29 2.15 31.90 1.99
N TYR A 30 1.35 31.64 0.95
CA TYR A 30 1.64 32.09 -0.42
C TYR A 30 1.75 33.62 -0.60
N ARG A 31 1.40 34.40 0.43
CA ARG A 31 1.53 35.86 0.45
C ARG A 31 2.95 36.34 0.79
N LYS A 32 3.75 35.45 1.39
CA LYS A 32 5.13 35.73 1.77
C LYS A 32 6.09 35.00 0.83
N TYR A 33 6.72 35.72 -0.08
CA TYR A 33 7.60 35.17 -1.13
C TYR A 33 8.90 34.50 -0.68
N ASN A 34 9.29 34.67 0.59
CA ASN A 34 10.48 34.01 1.17
C ASN A 34 10.06 32.85 2.04
N MET A 35 9.59 31.78 1.41
CA MET A 35 9.19 30.57 2.10
C MET A 35 10.41 29.72 2.41
N GLN A 36 10.82 29.75 3.66
CA GLN A 36 11.94 28.96 4.16
C GLN A 36 11.53 27.49 4.30
N LYS A 37 12.34 26.61 3.77
CA LYS A 37 12.12 25.16 3.78
C LYS A 37 12.98 24.57 4.89
N TYR A 38 12.51 24.67 6.14
CA TYR A 38 13.24 24.21 7.30
C TYR A 38 12.47 23.16 8.09
N LEU A 39 13.24 22.21 8.60
CA LEU A 39 12.83 21.27 9.63
C LEU A 39 13.52 21.70 10.94
N TYR A 40 12.74 21.98 11.97
CA TYR A 40 13.22 22.38 13.28
C TYR A 40 13.25 21.19 14.23
N ARG A 41 14.30 21.05 15.00
CA ARG A 41 14.36 20.12 16.13
C ARG A 41 14.23 20.89 17.42
N LEU A 42 13.20 20.59 18.22
CA LEU A 42 12.88 21.28 19.46
C LEU A 42 13.07 20.35 20.66
N SER A 43 13.48 20.93 21.79
CA SER A 43 13.49 20.22 23.07
C SER A 43 12.07 19.74 23.46
N ALA A 44 11.99 18.66 24.26
CA ALA A 44 10.73 18.04 24.69
C ALA A 44 9.79 19.00 25.42
N ASP A 45 10.34 20.02 26.08
CA ASP A 45 9.61 21.08 26.79
C ASP A 45 9.27 22.30 25.92
N PHE A 46 9.61 22.28 24.62
CA PHE A 46 9.41 23.37 23.66
C PHE A 46 10.11 24.69 24.03
N GLN A 47 11.14 24.64 24.86
CA GLN A 47 11.84 25.87 25.29
C GLN A 47 13.03 26.22 24.40
N GLN A 48 13.58 25.25 23.66
CA GLN A 48 14.79 25.43 22.86
C GLN A 48 14.67 24.86 21.48
N ILE A 49 15.18 25.59 20.48
CA ILE A 49 15.50 25.05 19.16
C ILE A 49 16.86 24.36 19.27
N LEU A 50 16.87 23.05 19.16
CA LEU A 50 18.08 22.25 19.25
C LEU A 50 18.85 22.26 17.93
N ASN A 51 18.14 22.27 16.81
CA ASN A 51 18.74 22.37 15.49
C ASN A 51 17.73 22.89 14.44
N ILE A 52 18.26 23.35 13.31
CA ILE A 52 17.52 23.77 12.12
C ILE A 52 18.17 23.11 10.91
N TYR A 53 17.39 22.36 10.14
CA TYR A 53 17.84 21.65 8.96
C TYR A 53 17.21 22.24 7.72
N GLU A 54 17.98 22.43 6.65
CA GLU A 54 17.44 22.77 5.35
C GLU A 54 16.87 21.53 4.68
N ILE A 55 15.69 21.63 4.09
CA ILE A 55 15.00 20.54 3.43
C ILE A 55 14.81 20.83 1.94
N PRO A 56 14.80 19.79 1.07
CA PRO A 56 14.73 19.96 -0.37
C PRO A 56 13.47 20.71 -0.84
N ASN A 57 12.34 20.43 -0.22
CA ASN A 57 11.04 20.98 -0.58
C ASN A 57 10.08 21.02 0.62
N TRP A 58 8.83 21.46 0.42
CA TRP A 58 7.80 21.49 1.45
C TRP A 58 7.39 20.08 1.86
N ILE A 59 7.52 19.75 3.14
CA ILE A 59 7.09 18.48 3.70
C ILE A 59 5.56 18.40 3.69
N THR A 60 5.05 17.30 3.16
CA THR A 60 3.63 16.92 3.22
C THR A 60 3.38 15.82 4.24
N GLN A 61 4.30 14.86 4.33
CA GLN A 61 4.25 13.74 5.27
C GLN A 61 5.66 13.37 5.71
N MET A 62 5.74 12.68 6.84
CA MET A 62 6.99 12.24 7.45
C MET A 62 6.80 10.83 8.05
N ALA A 63 7.79 9.98 7.87
CA ALA A 63 7.85 8.66 8.46
C ALA A 63 9.25 8.35 8.99
N PHE A 64 9.32 7.46 9.98
CA PHE A 64 10.58 7.00 10.57
C PHE A 64 10.65 5.50 10.46
N ILE A 65 11.74 5.00 9.88
CA ILE A 65 12.03 3.57 9.77
C ILE A 65 13.47 3.36 10.19
N ASP A 66 13.68 2.55 11.20
CA ASP A 66 14.98 2.30 11.80
C ASP A 66 15.71 3.62 12.17
N ASP A 67 16.84 3.91 11.58
CA ASP A 67 17.63 5.12 11.78
C ASP A 67 17.39 6.21 10.73
N LYS A 68 16.42 6.00 9.84
CA LYS A 68 16.11 6.91 8.74
C LYS A 68 14.84 7.70 8.97
N ILE A 69 14.88 8.95 8.57
CA ILE A 69 13.70 9.79 8.36
C ILE A 69 13.38 9.85 6.87
N TYR A 70 12.14 9.61 6.53
CA TYR A 70 11.60 9.78 5.20
C TYR A 70 10.63 10.96 5.18
N ILE A 71 10.74 11.79 4.16
CA ILE A 71 9.83 12.91 3.95
C ILE A 71 9.22 12.84 2.55
N SER A 72 7.91 13.00 2.48
CA SER A 72 7.24 13.31 1.24
C SER A 72 7.19 14.82 1.07
N THR A 73 7.51 15.30 -0.10
CA THR A 73 7.62 16.72 -0.38
C THR A 73 6.90 17.13 -1.64
N LYS A 74 6.57 18.41 -1.72
CA LYS A 74 6.07 19.04 -2.95
C LYS A 74 6.70 20.42 -3.11
N ASN A 75 6.97 20.81 -4.34
CA ASN A 75 7.30 22.19 -4.66
C ASN A 75 6.01 23.03 -4.75
N VAL A 76 6.01 24.18 -4.13
CA VAL A 76 4.85 25.08 -4.07
C VAL A 76 5.23 26.44 -4.60
N TYR A 77 4.47 26.95 -5.54
CA TYR A 77 4.69 28.28 -6.12
C TYR A 77 3.36 29.04 -6.32
N PRO A 78 3.40 30.38 -6.29
CA PRO A 78 2.21 31.18 -6.47
C PRO A 78 1.70 31.12 -7.91
N LYS A 79 0.43 30.78 -8.08
CA LYS A 79 -0.29 30.92 -9.35
C LYS A 79 -0.66 32.39 -9.55
N LYS A 80 -0.21 33.00 -10.64
CA LYS A 80 -0.40 34.42 -10.92
C LYS A 80 -1.34 34.64 -12.11
N ASP A 81 -2.08 35.72 -12.02
CA ASP A 81 -2.81 36.36 -13.14
C ASP A 81 -2.29 37.79 -13.23
N GLY A 82 -1.41 38.06 -14.19
CA GLY A 82 -0.57 39.25 -14.19
C GLY A 82 0.31 39.34 -12.94
N ASP A 83 0.27 40.46 -12.24
CA ASP A 83 0.98 40.67 -10.98
C ASP A 83 0.22 40.17 -9.75
N ARG A 84 -1.04 39.78 -9.92
CA ARG A 84 -1.92 39.33 -8.83
C ARG A 84 -1.73 37.82 -8.57
N VAL A 85 -1.49 37.45 -7.31
CA VAL A 85 -1.53 36.07 -6.86
C VAL A 85 -2.98 35.62 -6.68
N ILE A 86 -3.44 34.66 -7.47
CA ILE A 86 -4.79 34.11 -7.46
C ILE A 86 -4.92 32.77 -6.77
N GLY A 87 -3.80 32.17 -6.39
CA GLY A 87 -3.75 30.89 -5.71
C GLY A 87 -2.35 30.33 -5.58
N ILE A 88 -2.25 29.05 -5.32
CA ILE A 88 -1.01 28.28 -5.32
C ILE A 88 -1.10 27.13 -6.33
N SER A 89 -0.01 26.80 -6.96
CA SER A 89 0.19 25.56 -7.70
C SER A 89 1.26 24.73 -7.00
N SER A 90 1.21 23.45 -7.19
CA SER A 90 2.25 22.53 -6.69
C SER A 90 2.62 21.53 -7.78
N ASP A 91 3.89 21.23 -7.84
CA ASP A 91 4.48 20.22 -8.72
C ASP A 91 5.74 19.64 -8.05
N ASP A 92 6.48 18.84 -8.80
CA ASP A 92 7.74 18.23 -8.36
C ASP A 92 7.57 17.54 -6.98
N TYR A 93 6.68 16.57 -6.96
CA TYR A 93 6.55 15.67 -5.81
C TYR A 93 7.76 14.76 -5.73
N GLY A 94 8.21 14.49 -4.53
CA GLY A 94 9.33 13.60 -4.30
C GLY A 94 9.37 13.08 -2.89
N ILE A 95 10.01 11.93 -2.76
CA ILE A 95 10.28 11.32 -1.47
C ILE A 95 11.78 11.34 -1.26
N TYR A 96 12.17 11.85 -0.11
CA TYR A 96 13.55 11.95 0.30
C TYR A 96 13.75 11.26 1.63
N TYR A 97 14.95 10.75 1.86
CA TYR A 97 15.35 10.20 3.15
C TYR A 97 16.70 10.73 3.59
N SER A 98 16.92 10.65 4.90
CA SER A 98 18.16 11.05 5.55
C SER A 98 18.39 10.24 6.82
N THR A 99 19.66 9.99 7.16
CA THR A 99 20.08 9.40 8.44
C THR A 99 20.62 10.43 9.42
N ASP A 100 20.93 11.62 8.97
CA ASP A 100 21.59 12.70 9.74
C ASP A 100 20.85 14.04 9.72
N TYR A 101 19.76 14.14 8.93
CA TYR A 101 18.95 15.34 8.68
C TYR A 101 19.64 16.43 7.84
N PHE A 102 20.90 16.26 7.47
CA PHE A 102 21.65 17.23 6.69
C PHE A 102 21.74 16.85 5.22
N GLU A 103 22.03 15.58 4.95
CA GLU A 103 22.10 15.06 3.60
C GLU A 103 20.82 14.31 3.23
N TRP A 104 20.12 14.82 2.21
CA TRP A 104 18.87 14.24 1.72
C TRP A 104 19.08 13.54 0.38
N ARG A 105 18.67 12.29 0.31
CA ARG A 105 18.70 11.47 -0.92
C ARG A 105 17.27 11.28 -1.42
N LYS A 106 17.06 11.50 -2.72
CA LYS A 106 15.75 11.28 -3.36
C LYS A 106 15.60 9.80 -3.69
N LEU A 107 14.44 9.23 -3.39
CA LEU A 107 14.06 7.92 -3.92
C LEU A 107 13.75 8.06 -5.42
N ASP A 108 14.13 7.06 -6.21
CA ASP A 108 13.76 6.96 -7.63
C ASP A 108 12.32 6.48 -7.77
N PHE A 109 11.41 7.33 -7.31
CA PHE A 109 9.98 7.06 -7.34
C PHE A 109 9.18 8.37 -7.39
N GLU A 110 8.20 8.42 -8.28
CA GLU A 110 7.24 9.53 -8.35
C GLU A 110 6.02 9.21 -7.48
N GLY A 111 5.93 9.86 -6.32
CA GLY A 111 4.82 9.71 -5.39
C GLY A 111 4.89 10.71 -4.26
N TYR A 112 3.83 10.81 -3.47
CA TYR A 112 3.73 11.80 -2.41
C TYR A 112 3.09 11.30 -1.11
N ASP A 113 2.47 10.13 -1.10
CA ASP A 113 1.89 9.55 0.11
C ASP A 113 2.89 8.60 0.78
N LEU A 114 3.13 8.84 2.08
CA LEU A 114 3.98 8.02 2.93
C LEU A 114 3.17 7.49 4.11
N ILE A 115 3.32 6.23 4.41
CA ILE A 115 2.85 5.66 5.66
C ILE A 115 3.84 4.61 6.19
N GLU A 116 4.29 4.79 7.42
CA GLU A 116 5.03 3.75 8.15
C GLU A 116 4.02 2.80 8.79
N PHE A 117 4.22 1.50 8.66
CA PHE A 117 3.40 0.50 9.30
C PHE A 117 4.22 -0.77 9.58
N ARG A 118 4.28 -1.19 10.86
CA ARG A 118 5.03 -2.36 11.32
C ARG A 118 6.51 -2.34 10.87
N ASN A 119 7.14 -1.21 11.00
CA ASN A 119 8.54 -0.97 10.57
C ASN A 119 8.76 -1.14 9.06
N GLN A 120 7.71 -1.01 8.26
CA GLN A 120 7.76 -0.97 6.80
C GLN A 120 7.27 0.38 6.31
N LEU A 121 7.88 0.90 5.26
CA LEU A 121 7.47 2.13 4.61
C LEU A 121 6.66 1.80 3.36
N PHE A 122 5.44 2.34 3.30
CA PHE A 122 4.64 2.35 2.08
C PHE A 122 4.70 3.71 1.42
N VAL A 123 4.92 3.69 0.11
CA VAL A 123 4.98 4.85 -0.76
C VAL A 123 3.83 4.75 -1.77
N GLY A 124 2.76 5.49 -1.51
CA GLY A 124 1.49 5.19 -2.18
C GLY A 124 1.02 3.77 -1.81
N ASN A 125 0.81 2.94 -2.82
CA ASN A 125 0.46 1.53 -2.66
C ASN A 125 1.66 0.56 -2.85
N ASN A 126 2.88 1.07 -2.81
CA ASN A 126 4.09 0.29 -3.01
C ASN A 126 4.88 0.17 -1.71
N LEU A 127 5.66 -0.90 -1.58
CA LEU A 127 6.53 -1.13 -0.44
C LEU A 127 7.92 -0.55 -0.73
N CYS A 128 8.50 0.20 0.21
CA CYS A 128 9.89 0.63 0.15
C CYS A 128 10.74 -0.30 1.02
N PHE A 129 11.75 -0.92 0.41
CA PHE A 129 12.65 -1.83 1.09
C PHE A 129 14.10 -1.50 0.70
N ASN A 130 14.97 -1.25 1.68
CA ASN A 130 16.38 -0.84 1.46
C ASN A 130 16.54 0.33 0.50
N ASP A 131 15.63 1.33 0.58
CA ASP A 131 15.58 2.52 -0.28
C ASP A 131 15.17 2.25 -1.75
N ASP A 132 14.85 1.00 -2.09
CA ASP A 132 14.23 0.63 -3.36
C ASP A 132 12.72 0.54 -3.20
N VAL A 133 11.97 0.99 -4.20
CA VAL A 133 10.51 0.89 -4.21
C VAL A 133 10.10 -0.37 -4.97
N ILE A 134 9.58 -1.34 -4.24
CA ILE A 134 9.01 -2.56 -4.79
C ILE A 134 7.54 -2.30 -5.10
N LYS A 135 7.15 -2.47 -6.36
CA LYS A 135 5.75 -2.34 -6.76
C LYS A 135 4.93 -3.49 -6.22
N ILE A 136 3.70 -3.18 -5.82
CA ILE A 136 2.69 -4.19 -5.53
C ILE A 136 1.66 -4.12 -6.67
N LEU A 137 1.62 -5.18 -7.48
CA LEU A 137 0.66 -5.32 -8.57
C LEU A 137 -0.60 -5.98 -8.01
N TYR A 138 -1.66 -5.21 -7.82
CA TYR A 138 -2.92 -5.71 -7.28
C TYR A 138 -3.85 -6.23 -8.40
N GLU A 139 -4.58 -7.31 -8.13
CA GLU A 139 -5.57 -7.86 -9.05
C GLU A 139 -6.71 -6.86 -9.30
N THR A 140 -7.27 -6.28 -8.25
CA THR A 140 -8.36 -5.29 -8.36
C THR A 140 -8.13 -4.03 -7.54
N TYR A 141 -7.28 -4.08 -6.51
CA TYR A 141 -7.04 -2.96 -5.63
C TYR A 141 -6.16 -1.88 -6.29
N SER A 142 -6.58 -0.62 -6.19
CA SER A 142 -5.86 0.53 -6.76
C SER A 142 -5.78 1.73 -5.82
N GLY A 143 -6.04 1.54 -4.54
CA GLY A 143 -6.02 2.60 -3.55
C GLY A 143 -4.69 2.74 -2.82
N TYR A 144 -4.63 3.72 -1.92
CA TYR A 144 -3.45 4.02 -1.12
C TYR A 144 -3.80 3.94 0.36
N PRO A 145 -3.04 3.19 1.19
CA PRO A 145 -3.26 3.22 2.63
C PRO A 145 -3.05 4.64 3.15
N LYS A 146 -4.05 5.18 3.84
CA LYS A 146 -4.01 6.56 4.36
C LYS A 146 -4.13 6.64 5.86
N TYR A 147 -4.61 5.58 6.48
CA TYR A 147 -4.93 5.56 7.90
C TYR A 147 -4.32 4.35 8.58
N LYS A 148 -3.98 4.52 9.85
CA LYS A 148 -3.66 3.41 10.76
C LYS A 148 -4.80 3.28 11.76
N VAL A 149 -5.32 2.09 11.92
CA VAL A 149 -6.38 1.78 12.89
C VAL A 149 -5.96 0.54 13.66
N GLY A 150 -5.39 0.74 14.84
CA GLY A 150 -4.75 -0.31 15.61
C GLY A 150 -3.64 -1.00 14.84
N GLN A 151 -3.81 -2.30 14.64
CA GLN A 151 -2.85 -3.15 13.93
C GLN A 151 -3.12 -3.25 12.42
N TYR A 152 -3.95 -2.40 11.86
CA TYR A 152 -4.34 -2.43 10.45
C TYR A 152 -4.04 -1.13 9.76
N LEU A 153 -3.59 -1.23 8.50
CA LEU A 153 -3.71 -0.17 7.52
C LEU A 153 -5.16 -0.06 7.09
N CYS A 154 -5.62 1.15 6.82
CA CYS A 154 -6.96 1.39 6.34
C CYS A 154 -6.97 2.39 5.20
N GLU A 155 -7.89 2.17 4.26
CA GLU A 155 -8.23 3.09 3.19
C GLU A 155 -9.73 3.27 3.10
N ILE A 156 -10.14 4.45 2.64
CA ILE A 156 -11.52 4.74 2.25
C ILE A 156 -11.61 4.62 0.73
N ASP A 157 -12.23 3.52 0.27
CA ASP A 157 -12.36 3.27 -1.16
C ASP A 157 -13.57 3.99 -1.74
N TYR A 158 -13.31 4.93 -2.65
CA TYR A 158 -14.33 5.71 -3.36
C TYR A 158 -14.66 5.15 -4.75
N ARG A 159 -14.12 3.99 -5.14
CA ARG A 159 -14.36 3.41 -6.48
C ARG A 159 -15.81 2.96 -6.65
N ASN A 160 -16.28 3.07 -7.91
CA ASN A 160 -17.67 2.74 -8.23
C ASN A 160 -17.98 1.24 -8.26
N GLU A 161 -17.01 0.36 -8.25
CA GLU A 161 -17.21 -1.10 -8.40
C GLU A 161 -18.03 -1.74 -7.28
N TYR A 162 -17.92 -1.18 -6.06
CA TYR A 162 -18.72 -1.60 -4.90
C TYR A 162 -19.81 -0.59 -4.52
N LYS A 163 -19.95 0.50 -5.29
CA LYS A 163 -20.99 1.51 -5.07
C LYS A 163 -22.32 1.06 -5.65
N THR A 164 -23.02 0.26 -4.89
CA THR A 164 -24.48 0.22 -4.99
C THR A 164 -25.02 1.28 -4.01
N ASP A 165 -25.78 2.25 -4.51
CA ASP A 165 -26.60 3.16 -3.70
C ASP A 165 -25.87 4.09 -2.68
N ASN A 166 -24.75 4.73 -3.04
CA ASN A 166 -24.00 5.66 -2.18
C ASN A 166 -23.27 5.02 -0.97
N ASN A 167 -22.98 3.74 -0.99
CA ASN A 167 -22.16 3.10 0.02
C ASN A 167 -20.68 3.49 -0.13
N THR A 168 -19.98 3.59 0.99
CA THR A 168 -18.52 3.71 1.03
C THR A 168 -17.94 2.38 1.48
N VAL A 169 -16.82 2.00 0.90
CA VAL A 169 -16.09 0.79 1.29
C VAL A 169 -14.86 1.19 2.09
N LEU A 170 -14.67 0.57 3.23
CA LEU A 170 -13.43 0.62 3.98
C LEU A 170 -12.62 -0.63 3.64
N ALA A 171 -11.40 -0.43 3.19
CA ALA A 171 -10.43 -1.50 2.95
C ALA A 171 -9.44 -1.55 4.12
N PHE A 172 -9.22 -2.72 4.67
CA PHE A 172 -8.28 -2.96 5.77
C PHE A 172 -7.25 -4.00 5.38
N SER A 173 -6.01 -3.79 5.80
CA SER A 173 -4.91 -4.74 5.58
C SER A 173 -4.05 -4.85 6.83
N ASN A 174 -3.51 -6.03 7.09
CA ASN A 174 -2.53 -6.25 8.15
C ASN A 174 -1.08 -6.27 7.63
N ASP A 175 -0.86 -6.21 6.32
CA ASP A 175 0.45 -6.27 5.68
C ASP A 175 0.62 -5.31 4.49
N GLY A 176 -0.46 -4.61 4.09
CA GLY A 176 -0.50 -3.72 2.94
C GLY A 176 -0.60 -4.44 1.59
N ILE A 177 -0.70 -5.77 1.57
CA ILE A 177 -0.73 -6.59 0.35
C ILE A 177 -2.09 -7.24 0.18
N TYR A 178 -2.61 -7.87 1.25
CA TYR A 178 -3.94 -8.48 1.24
C TYR A 178 -4.95 -7.60 1.97
N TRP A 179 -6.10 -7.35 1.33
CA TRP A 179 -7.10 -6.39 1.81
C TRP A 179 -8.45 -7.04 2.05
N ALA A 180 -9.04 -6.74 3.19
CA ALA A 180 -10.41 -7.10 3.53
C ALA A 180 -11.31 -5.87 3.39
N TYR A 181 -12.47 -6.05 2.79
CA TYR A 181 -13.41 -4.98 2.51
C TYR A 181 -14.61 -5.01 3.44
N MET A 182 -15.01 -3.84 3.95
CA MET A 182 -16.20 -3.62 4.77
C MET A 182 -17.05 -2.52 4.15
N ILE A 183 -18.31 -2.82 3.90
CA ILE A 183 -19.27 -1.86 3.34
C ILE A 183 -19.86 -1.04 4.49
N VAL A 184 -19.81 0.29 4.36
CA VAL A 184 -20.48 1.23 5.26
C VAL A 184 -21.64 1.88 4.52
N ASP A 185 -22.84 1.54 4.93
CA ASP A 185 -24.08 1.97 4.27
C ASP A 185 -24.26 3.50 4.29
N LYS A 186 -24.62 4.06 3.15
CA LYS A 186 -25.10 5.44 2.96
C LYS A 186 -24.23 6.53 3.59
N ALA A 187 -22.94 6.32 3.65
CA ALA A 187 -22.02 7.26 4.24
C ALA A 187 -21.05 7.84 3.21
N ASN A 188 -20.89 9.15 3.22
CA ASN A 188 -19.75 9.82 2.60
C ASN A 188 -18.68 9.97 3.68
N ILE A 189 -17.75 9.02 3.75
CA ILE A 189 -16.73 8.98 4.80
C ILE A 189 -15.56 9.89 4.40
N GLN A 190 -15.14 10.77 5.31
CA GLN A 190 -14.02 11.68 5.12
C GLN A 190 -12.75 11.28 5.86
N GLY A 191 -12.88 10.39 6.85
CA GLY A 191 -11.75 9.92 7.64
C GLY A 191 -12.12 8.78 8.58
N ILE A 192 -11.10 8.13 9.08
CA ILE A 192 -11.21 7.08 10.08
C ILE A 192 -10.08 7.27 11.11
N SER A 193 -10.40 7.04 12.37
CA SER A 193 -9.44 7.15 13.48
C SER A 193 -9.81 6.19 14.60
N GLU A 194 -8.94 6.05 15.56
CA GLU A 194 -9.12 5.21 16.75
C GLU A 194 -9.17 6.08 18.00
N LEU A 195 -10.08 5.78 18.92
CA LEU A 195 -10.19 6.42 20.22
C LEU A 195 -10.56 5.38 21.29
N GLY A 196 -9.58 4.96 22.08
CA GLY A 196 -9.77 3.92 23.08
C GLY A 196 -10.22 2.60 22.45
N ASP A 197 -11.40 2.12 22.85
CA ASP A 197 -12.00 0.88 22.33
C ASP A 197 -12.96 1.10 21.16
N GLU A 198 -12.97 2.29 20.59
CA GLU A 198 -13.82 2.66 19.47
C GLU A 198 -13.04 3.01 18.22
N ILE A 199 -13.60 2.70 17.07
CA ILE A 199 -13.22 3.21 15.76
C ILE A 199 -14.20 4.32 15.43
N LEU A 200 -13.68 5.52 15.17
CA LEU A 200 -14.45 6.69 14.78
C LEU A 200 -14.38 6.87 13.27
N ILE A 201 -15.51 6.78 12.61
CA ILE A 201 -15.67 6.99 11.17
C ILE A 201 -16.25 8.38 10.96
N GLN A 202 -15.47 9.28 10.39
CA GLN A 202 -15.87 10.66 10.15
C GLN A 202 -16.72 10.78 8.89
N LYS A 203 -17.96 11.24 9.04
CA LYS A 203 -18.86 11.54 7.94
C LYS A 203 -18.70 12.96 7.42
N ASP A 204 -18.56 13.92 8.31
CA ASP A 204 -18.30 15.32 8.03
C ASP A 204 -17.60 15.99 9.22
N TYR A 205 -17.40 17.31 9.19
CA TYR A 205 -16.66 18.03 10.24
C TYR A 205 -17.24 17.90 11.65
N ARG A 206 -18.50 17.44 11.81
CA ARG A 206 -19.20 17.39 13.11
C ARG A 206 -19.79 16.02 13.44
N ASN A 207 -19.95 15.15 12.44
CA ASN A 207 -20.64 13.89 12.60
C ASN A 207 -19.68 12.71 12.46
N TYR A 208 -19.72 11.83 13.47
CA TYR A 208 -18.93 10.60 13.52
C TYR A 208 -19.87 9.42 13.80
N TYR A 209 -19.53 8.28 13.23
CA TYR A 209 -20.02 6.99 13.66
C TYR A 209 -18.97 6.36 14.56
N ALA A 210 -19.39 5.79 15.69
CA ALA A 210 -18.53 5.00 16.55
C ALA A 210 -18.87 3.51 16.40
N CYS A 211 -17.86 2.68 16.20
CA CYS A 211 -17.97 1.22 16.14
C CYS A 211 -17.08 0.62 17.21
N ASN A 212 -17.51 -0.49 17.82
CA ASN A 212 -16.64 -1.23 18.74
C ASN A 212 -15.44 -1.80 17.98
N LYS A 213 -14.24 -1.46 18.45
CA LYS A 213 -12.98 -1.84 17.81
C LYS A 213 -12.80 -3.36 17.73
N GLU A 214 -13.08 -4.07 18.80
CA GLU A 214 -12.89 -5.52 18.84
C GLU A 214 -13.88 -6.26 17.94
N GLU A 215 -15.09 -5.75 17.80
CA GLU A 215 -16.07 -6.31 16.85
C GLU A 215 -15.58 -6.19 15.40
N VAL A 216 -15.06 -5.02 15.01
CA VAL A 216 -14.47 -4.82 13.69
C VAL A 216 -13.24 -5.70 13.50
N PHE A 217 -12.33 -5.73 14.48
CA PHE A 217 -11.10 -6.50 14.40
C PHE A 217 -11.34 -8.01 14.37
N SER A 218 -12.38 -8.52 15.04
CA SER A 218 -12.75 -9.94 14.95
C SER A 218 -13.14 -10.33 13.52
N GLN A 219 -13.94 -9.50 12.85
CA GLN A 219 -14.32 -9.73 11.46
C GLN A 219 -13.11 -9.65 10.50
N LEU A 220 -12.17 -8.74 10.76
CA LEU A 220 -10.94 -8.63 9.95
C LEU A 220 -10.04 -9.84 10.13
N ARG A 221 -9.90 -10.38 11.34
CA ARG A 221 -9.13 -11.62 11.60
C ARG A 221 -9.68 -12.83 10.85
N GLU A 222 -10.99 -12.88 10.61
CA GLU A 222 -11.61 -13.96 9.83
C GLU A 222 -11.36 -13.80 8.32
N LYS A 223 -11.23 -12.56 7.85
CA LYS A 223 -11.09 -12.25 6.41
C LYS A 223 -9.65 -12.16 5.94
N LEU A 224 -8.74 -11.72 6.79
CA LEU A 224 -7.33 -11.53 6.45
C LEU A 224 -6.50 -12.77 6.80
N PRO A 225 -5.50 -13.14 5.99
CA PRO A 225 -4.67 -14.29 6.26
C PRO A 225 -3.80 -14.08 7.51
N ASN A 226 -3.78 -15.07 8.42
CA ASN A 226 -2.94 -15.02 9.62
C ASN A 226 -1.46 -15.30 9.34
N ASN A 227 -1.18 -16.07 8.30
CA ASN A 227 0.17 -16.48 7.90
C ASN A 227 0.25 -16.47 6.36
N PRO A 228 0.28 -15.27 5.76
CA PRO A 228 0.18 -15.12 4.32
C PRO A 228 1.34 -15.76 3.59
N VAL A 229 1.08 -16.17 2.35
CA VAL A 229 2.09 -16.55 1.37
C VAL A 229 2.13 -15.44 0.33
N TYR A 230 3.33 -15.01 0.01
CA TYR A 230 3.54 -13.97 -1.00
C TYR A 230 4.04 -14.57 -2.31
N VAL A 231 3.78 -13.87 -3.39
CA VAL A 231 4.30 -14.21 -4.71
C VAL A 231 5.00 -13.00 -5.29
N LYS A 232 6.25 -13.19 -5.66
CA LYS A 232 7.06 -12.22 -6.36
C LYS A 232 7.23 -12.64 -7.81
N PHE A 233 6.87 -11.80 -8.75
CA PHE A 233 7.05 -12.00 -10.18
C PHE A 233 8.01 -10.95 -10.71
N ASN A 234 9.14 -11.38 -11.25
CA ASN A 234 10.31 -10.54 -11.47
C ASN A 234 10.70 -9.85 -10.15
N ASP A 235 10.58 -8.53 -10.05
CA ASP A 235 10.88 -7.79 -8.84
C ASP A 235 9.63 -7.25 -8.12
N ASP A 236 8.45 -7.44 -8.68
CA ASP A 236 7.19 -6.93 -8.15
C ASP A 236 6.44 -7.97 -7.30
N ILE A 237 5.72 -7.52 -6.27
CA ILE A 237 4.85 -8.38 -5.46
C ILE A 237 3.47 -8.44 -6.10
N LEU A 238 2.89 -9.65 -6.20
CA LEU A 238 1.52 -9.85 -6.67
C LEU A 238 0.53 -9.81 -5.50
N GLY A 239 -0.36 -8.83 -5.51
CA GLY A 239 -1.44 -8.66 -4.54
C GLY A 239 -2.73 -9.28 -5.06
N PHE A 240 -2.97 -10.55 -4.76
CA PHE A 240 -4.19 -11.26 -5.15
C PHE A 240 -5.37 -10.88 -4.28
N ASP A 241 -6.57 -10.86 -4.85
CA ASP A 241 -7.82 -10.68 -4.10
C ASP A 241 -8.11 -11.89 -3.19
N GLU A 242 -7.84 -13.10 -3.67
CA GLU A 242 -7.87 -14.32 -2.86
C GLU A 242 -6.42 -14.72 -2.54
N PRO A 243 -6.00 -14.73 -1.27
CA PRO A 243 -4.63 -15.01 -0.90
C PRO A 243 -4.16 -16.41 -1.33
N PRO A 244 -2.89 -16.57 -1.76
CA PRO A 244 -2.29 -17.89 -1.98
C PRO A 244 -2.36 -18.77 -0.72
N ILE A 245 -2.51 -20.07 -0.94
CA ILE A 245 -2.53 -21.08 0.12
C ILE A 245 -1.46 -22.15 -0.12
N ILE A 246 -1.09 -22.87 0.93
CA ILE A 246 -0.26 -24.08 0.82
C ILE A 246 -1.14 -25.30 1.06
N GLU A 247 -1.21 -26.20 0.08
CA GLU A 247 -1.86 -27.50 0.16
C GLU A 247 -0.84 -28.59 -0.19
N ASP A 248 -0.64 -29.57 0.71
CA ASP A 248 0.29 -30.68 0.55
C ASP A 248 1.70 -30.26 0.08
N GLY A 249 2.20 -29.14 0.60
CA GLY A 249 3.53 -28.61 0.26
C GLY A 249 3.61 -27.83 -1.05
N SER A 250 2.49 -27.68 -1.75
CA SER A 250 2.39 -26.90 -3.00
C SER A 250 1.69 -25.56 -2.74
N THR A 251 2.24 -24.47 -3.30
CA THR A 251 1.59 -23.16 -3.29
C THR A 251 0.53 -23.09 -4.39
N LEU A 252 -0.72 -22.88 -4.00
CA LEU A 252 -1.82 -22.62 -4.93
C LEU A 252 -2.11 -21.11 -4.97
N VAL A 253 -2.29 -20.59 -6.17
CA VAL A 253 -2.54 -19.15 -6.43
C VAL A 253 -3.73 -18.96 -7.35
N PRO A 254 -4.44 -17.82 -7.29
CA PRO A 254 -5.44 -17.47 -8.28
C PRO A 254 -4.86 -17.45 -9.69
N MET A 255 -5.39 -18.30 -10.55
CA MET A 255 -4.85 -18.58 -11.88
C MET A 255 -4.82 -17.35 -12.77
N ARG A 256 -5.97 -16.66 -12.92
CA ARG A 256 -6.16 -15.63 -13.94
C ARG A 256 -5.16 -14.51 -13.80
N PHE A 257 -5.08 -13.92 -12.62
CA PHE A 257 -4.19 -12.78 -12.37
C PHE A 257 -2.71 -13.14 -12.58
N LEU A 258 -2.28 -14.33 -12.11
CA LEU A 258 -0.90 -14.79 -12.34
C LEU A 258 -0.57 -14.89 -13.84
N PHE A 259 -1.45 -15.51 -14.61
CA PHE A 259 -1.21 -15.68 -16.04
C PHE A 259 -1.29 -14.36 -16.82
N GLU A 260 -2.17 -13.46 -16.44
CA GLU A 260 -2.23 -12.11 -17.02
C GLU A 260 -0.92 -11.36 -16.80
N GLN A 261 -0.31 -11.47 -15.59
CA GLN A 261 1.01 -10.87 -15.33
C GLN A 261 2.13 -11.52 -16.15
N MET A 262 2.01 -12.80 -16.48
CA MET A 262 2.93 -13.50 -17.38
C MET A 262 2.69 -13.17 -18.87
N GLY A 263 1.61 -12.48 -19.21
CA GLY A 263 1.21 -12.19 -20.60
C GLY A 263 0.55 -13.38 -21.30
N ALA A 264 0.03 -14.35 -20.53
CA ALA A 264 -0.65 -15.52 -21.07
C ALA A 264 -2.15 -15.27 -21.24
N ASP A 265 -2.72 -15.79 -22.31
CA ASP A 265 -4.17 -15.85 -22.51
C ASP A 265 -4.78 -17.01 -21.73
N VAL A 266 -5.93 -16.77 -21.08
CA VAL A 266 -6.63 -17.76 -20.26
C VAL A 266 -8.05 -17.96 -20.76
N GLU A 267 -8.36 -19.19 -21.15
CA GLU A 267 -9.69 -19.63 -21.53
C GLU A 267 -10.30 -20.57 -20.48
N TRP A 268 -11.59 -20.42 -20.21
CA TRP A 268 -12.33 -21.26 -19.28
C TRP A 268 -13.55 -21.90 -19.98
N ASP A 269 -13.59 -23.21 -19.93
CA ASP A 269 -14.77 -23.98 -20.35
C ASP A 269 -15.57 -24.43 -19.13
N SER A 270 -16.74 -23.83 -18.95
CA SER A 270 -17.62 -24.10 -17.83
C SER A 270 -18.34 -25.46 -17.89
N GLU A 271 -18.50 -26.07 -19.09
CA GLU A 271 -19.15 -27.37 -19.27
C GLU A 271 -18.22 -28.50 -18.83
N THR A 272 -16.95 -28.40 -19.17
CA THR A 272 -15.92 -29.40 -18.81
C THR A 272 -15.16 -29.06 -17.56
N GLN A 273 -15.37 -27.87 -16.97
CA GLN A 273 -14.59 -27.29 -15.88
C GLN A 273 -13.08 -27.34 -16.15
N THR A 274 -12.71 -26.97 -17.37
CA THR A 274 -11.35 -27.04 -17.88
C THR A 274 -10.83 -25.62 -18.15
N ALA A 275 -9.63 -25.33 -17.64
CA ALA A 275 -8.88 -24.14 -17.96
C ALA A 275 -7.78 -24.44 -18.97
N THR A 276 -7.56 -23.53 -19.89
CA THR A 276 -6.41 -23.55 -20.81
C THR A 276 -5.71 -22.19 -20.71
N ALA A 277 -4.42 -22.23 -20.37
CA ALA A 277 -3.56 -21.06 -20.43
C ALA A 277 -2.57 -21.20 -21.58
N THR A 278 -2.41 -20.15 -22.37
CA THR A 278 -1.54 -20.13 -23.56
C THR A 278 -0.58 -18.93 -23.49
N LEU A 279 0.70 -19.22 -23.64
CA LEU A 279 1.76 -18.23 -23.75
C LEU A 279 2.70 -18.62 -24.89
N ASP A 280 2.78 -17.79 -25.93
CA ASP A 280 3.54 -18.08 -27.16
C ASP A 280 3.13 -19.43 -27.76
N ASN A 281 4.04 -20.40 -27.74
CA ASN A 281 3.83 -21.76 -28.26
C ASN A 281 3.61 -22.81 -27.15
N LYS A 282 3.38 -22.35 -25.91
CA LYS A 282 3.13 -23.21 -24.75
C LYS A 282 1.66 -23.13 -24.36
N ALA A 283 1.03 -24.29 -24.18
CA ALA A 283 -0.33 -24.37 -23.69
C ALA A 283 -0.42 -25.38 -22.54
N VAL A 284 -1.02 -24.99 -21.45
CA VAL A 284 -1.29 -25.84 -20.28
C VAL A 284 -2.79 -25.95 -20.11
N THR A 285 -3.31 -27.19 -20.13
CA THR A 285 -4.74 -27.49 -19.96
C THR A 285 -4.93 -28.39 -18.76
N PHE A 286 -5.88 -28.08 -17.88
CA PHE A 286 -6.22 -28.86 -16.70
C PHE A 286 -7.66 -28.66 -16.28
N SER A 287 -8.21 -29.60 -15.51
CA SER A 287 -9.57 -29.51 -14.95
C SER A 287 -9.52 -29.36 -13.43
N ILE A 288 -10.58 -28.77 -12.85
CA ILE A 288 -10.72 -28.66 -11.39
C ILE A 288 -10.76 -30.06 -10.76
N ASP A 289 -10.19 -30.19 -9.57
CA ASP A 289 -10.11 -31.41 -8.76
C ASP A 289 -9.44 -32.61 -9.46
N ASN A 290 -8.64 -32.35 -10.49
CA ASN A 290 -7.94 -33.38 -11.25
C ASN A 290 -6.43 -33.05 -11.34
N VAL A 291 -5.58 -34.01 -10.94
CA VAL A 291 -4.12 -33.86 -11.04
C VAL A 291 -3.60 -34.06 -12.45
N ASN A 292 -4.41 -34.66 -13.37
CA ASN A 292 -3.98 -34.84 -14.74
C ASN A 292 -4.15 -33.55 -15.53
N ALA A 293 -3.07 -33.17 -16.19
CA ALA A 293 -2.99 -31.99 -17.04
C ALA A 293 -2.47 -32.34 -18.42
N ARG A 294 -2.43 -31.38 -19.31
CA ARG A 294 -1.79 -31.47 -20.61
C ARG A 294 -0.88 -30.30 -20.86
N ILE A 295 0.33 -30.56 -21.37
CA ILE A 295 1.28 -29.54 -21.83
C ILE A 295 1.44 -29.73 -23.35
N ASN A 296 1.00 -28.74 -24.13
CA ASN A 296 0.99 -28.85 -25.59
C ASN A 296 0.32 -30.18 -26.08
N ASN A 297 -0.83 -30.50 -25.49
CA ASN A 297 -1.58 -31.76 -25.73
C ASN A 297 -0.91 -33.06 -25.26
N LYS A 298 0.28 -33.02 -24.67
CA LYS A 298 0.93 -34.20 -24.07
C LYS A 298 0.50 -34.37 -22.60
N PRO A 299 0.24 -35.60 -22.16
CA PRO A 299 -0.12 -35.86 -20.78
C PRO A 299 0.97 -35.37 -19.81
N ALA A 300 0.52 -34.73 -18.73
CA ALA A 300 1.34 -34.28 -17.60
C ALA A 300 0.57 -34.50 -16.30
N LYS A 301 1.24 -34.38 -15.16
CA LYS A 301 0.62 -34.55 -13.84
C LYS A 301 1.07 -33.45 -12.90
N MET A 302 0.12 -32.82 -12.23
CA MET A 302 0.33 -31.87 -11.14
C MET A 302 0.55 -32.63 -9.82
N ASP A 303 1.30 -32.06 -8.90
CA ASP A 303 1.50 -32.62 -7.55
C ASP A 303 0.22 -32.56 -6.74
N VAL A 304 -0.52 -31.45 -6.80
CA VAL A 304 -1.86 -31.25 -6.26
C VAL A 304 -2.80 -30.75 -7.35
N PRO A 305 -4.11 -31.06 -7.29
CA PRO A 305 -5.05 -30.62 -8.29
C PRO A 305 -5.36 -29.12 -8.16
N ALA A 306 -5.80 -28.48 -9.24
CA ALA A 306 -6.43 -27.18 -9.17
C ALA A 306 -7.71 -27.24 -8.35
N ARG A 307 -8.01 -26.16 -7.60
CA ARG A 307 -9.16 -26.05 -6.70
C ARG A 307 -10.01 -24.84 -7.04
N LEU A 308 -11.30 -24.92 -6.77
CA LEU A 308 -12.17 -23.77 -6.76
C LEU A 308 -12.37 -23.30 -5.31
N ILE A 309 -11.82 -22.13 -4.96
CA ILE A 309 -11.88 -21.54 -3.62
C ILE A 309 -12.46 -20.13 -3.75
N ASN A 310 -13.53 -19.84 -3.03
CA ASN A 310 -14.22 -18.54 -3.04
C ASN A 310 -14.50 -17.99 -4.46
N GLY A 311 -14.83 -18.89 -5.41
CA GLY A 311 -15.09 -18.54 -6.81
C GLY A 311 -13.84 -18.29 -7.65
N LYS A 312 -12.64 -18.42 -7.10
CA LYS A 312 -11.37 -18.33 -7.83
C LYS A 312 -10.81 -19.73 -8.12
N THR A 313 -10.28 -19.93 -9.31
CA THR A 313 -9.53 -21.14 -9.66
C THR A 313 -8.12 -21.03 -9.12
N MET A 314 -7.82 -21.80 -8.09
CA MET A 314 -6.51 -21.86 -7.45
C MET A 314 -5.70 -22.97 -8.09
N VAL A 315 -4.44 -22.70 -8.44
CA VAL A 315 -3.60 -23.61 -9.24
C VAL A 315 -2.22 -23.76 -8.67
N PRO A 316 -1.56 -24.94 -8.83
CA PRO A 316 -0.19 -25.14 -8.36
C PRO A 316 0.78 -24.23 -9.09
N LEU A 317 1.28 -23.21 -8.37
CA LEU A 317 2.13 -22.13 -8.91
C LEU A 317 3.33 -22.69 -9.66
N ARG A 318 4.13 -23.56 -9.02
CA ARG A 318 5.37 -24.11 -9.58
C ARG A 318 5.10 -24.85 -10.89
N PHE A 319 4.14 -25.79 -10.87
CA PHE A 319 3.82 -26.59 -12.06
C PHE A 319 3.47 -25.70 -13.27
N LEU A 320 2.66 -24.69 -13.05
CA LEU A 320 2.20 -23.83 -14.14
C LEU A 320 3.29 -22.89 -14.62
N SER A 321 3.99 -22.22 -13.71
CA SER A 321 5.03 -21.27 -14.07
C SER A 321 6.19 -21.93 -14.81
N GLU A 322 6.68 -23.09 -14.35
CA GLU A 322 7.76 -23.83 -15.02
C GLU A 322 7.35 -24.31 -16.42
N ASN A 323 6.11 -24.78 -16.59
CA ASN A 323 5.63 -25.20 -17.92
C ASN A 323 5.36 -24.02 -18.86
N MET A 324 5.23 -22.79 -18.35
CA MET A 324 5.22 -21.56 -19.12
C MET A 324 6.63 -21.03 -19.39
N GLY A 325 7.67 -21.59 -18.74
CA GLY A 325 9.08 -21.29 -19.01
C GLY A 325 9.72 -20.34 -18.02
N TYR A 326 9.13 -20.19 -16.86
CA TYR A 326 9.67 -19.43 -15.74
C TYR A 326 10.31 -20.37 -14.72
N ASP A 327 11.35 -19.90 -14.04
CA ASP A 327 11.91 -20.58 -12.88
C ASP A 327 11.17 -20.18 -11.60
N VAL A 328 11.04 -21.10 -10.65
CA VAL A 328 10.34 -20.85 -9.37
C VAL A 328 11.21 -21.26 -8.20
N ASP A 329 11.58 -20.26 -7.40
CA ASP A 329 12.26 -20.40 -6.12
C ASP A 329 11.29 -20.24 -4.95
N TRP A 330 11.71 -20.62 -3.75
CA TRP A 330 10.98 -20.43 -2.51
C TRP A 330 11.87 -19.83 -1.42
N ASP A 331 11.43 -18.72 -0.86
CA ASP A 331 12.05 -18.07 0.31
C ASP A 331 11.27 -18.49 1.57
N ASP A 332 11.88 -19.36 2.38
CA ASP A 332 11.26 -19.87 3.62
C ASP A 332 11.12 -18.78 4.69
N ASP A 333 12.07 -17.87 4.80
CA ASP A 333 12.08 -16.84 5.84
C ASP A 333 10.93 -15.84 5.64
N ASN A 334 10.65 -15.50 4.41
CA ASN A 334 9.60 -14.55 4.04
C ASN A 334 8.34 -15.23 3.48
N ARG A 335 8.27 -16.55 3.43
CA ARG A 335 7.17 -17.35 2.87
C ARG A 335 6.76 -16.87 1.47
N THR A 336 7.75 -16.66 0.61
CA THR A 336 7.57 -16.03 -0.70
C THR A 336 7.97 -16.98 -1.83
N ALA A 337 7.03 -17.23 -2.76
CA ALA A 337 7.35 -17.84 -4.03
C ALA A 337 7.90 -16.77 -5.00
N ILE A 338 9.07 -17.05 -5.59
CA ILE A 338 9.76 -16.12 -6.48
C ILE A 338 9.77 -16.71 -7.88
N ILE A 339 9.16 -16.00 -8.83
CA ILE A 339 9.05 -16.39 -10.24
C ILE A 339 9.97 -15.47 -11.05
N LYS A 340 10.83 -16.07 -11.88
CA LYS A 340 11.82 -15.38 -12.69
C LYS A 340 11.78 -15.83 -14.14
#